data_734be871ddd15f05ff39c8cbb939c9af
#
_entry.id   734be871ddd15f05ff39c8cbb939c9af
#
_cell.length_a   1.000
_cell.length_b   1.000
_cell.length_c   1.000
_cell.angle_alpha   90.00
_cell.angle_beta   90.00
_cell.angle_gamma   90.00
#
_symmetry.space_group_name_H-M   'P 1'
#
loop_
_entity.id
_entity.type
_entity.pdbx_description
1 polymer ?
#
loop_
_entity_poly.entity_id
_entity_poly.type
_entity_poly.pdbx_seq_one_letter_code
_entity_poly.pdbx_strand_id
1 'polypeptide(L)'
;MQEQIDQFFAPDGTLITIPVKAAKKIAVLKEIAKKLSPNTKYPEKELNAVIATYHPDTAAIRRHMIEYGILERDGGSVYWVVKSETR
;
A
#
# COMPACT_ATOMS: atom_id res chain seq x y z
N MET A 1 -3.78 18.11 6.39
CA MET A 1 -3.14 17.51 7.49
C MET A 1 -3.00 16.07 7.31
N GLN A 2 -1.85 15.55 7.64
CA GLN A 2 -1.62 14.13 7.53
C GLN A 2 -2.04 13.43 8.78
N GLU A 3 -2.56 12.23 8.61
CA GLU A 3 -2.85 11.40 9.77
C GLU A 3 -1.56 10.99 10.44
N GLN A 4 -1.63 10.82 11.74
CA GLN A 4 -0.50 10.32 12.51
C GLN A 4 -0.46 8.82 12.36
N ILE A 5 0.56 8.33 11.73
CA ILE A 5 0.67 6.88 11.49
C ILE A 5 1.95 6.27 12.04
N ASP A 6 2.79 7.08 12.68
CA ASP A 6 4.06 6.56 13.17
C ASP A 6 3.90 5.40 14.14
N GLN A 7 2.83 5.39 14.92
CA GLN A 7 2.64 4.33 15.90
C GLN A 7 2.35 2.99 15.26
N PHE A 8 2.05 2.96 13.95
CA PHE A 8 1.76 1.71 13.29
C PHE A 8 3.00 1.08 12.65
N PHE A 9 4.14 1.76 12.72
CA PHE A 9 5.38 1.27 12.13
C PHE A 9 6.42 1.02 13.19
N ALA A 10 7.15 -0.08 13.04
CA ALA A 10 8.25 -0.39 13.94
C ALA A 10 9.47 0.47 13.57
N PRO A 11 10.48 0.52 14.46
CA PRO A 11 11.68 1.30 14.14
C PRO A 11 12.38 0.86 12.86
N ASP A 12 12.24 -0.40 12.47
CA ASP A 12 12.87 -0.87 11.24
C ASP A 12 12.02 -0.59 10.00
N GLY A 13 10.90 0.10 10.17
CA GLY A 13 10.06 0.47 9.05
C GLY A 13 8.95 -0.50 8.72
N THR A 14 8.88 -1.64 9.41
CA THR A 14 7.82 -2.60 9.12
C THR A 14 6.51 -2.16 9.78
N LEU A 15 5.42 -2.60 9.18
CA LEU A 15 4.10 -2.28 9.69
C LEU A 15 3.76 -3.24 10.82
N ILE A 16 3.47 -2.71 12.00
CA ILE A 16 3.15 -3.53 13.15
C ILE A 16 1.76 -4.13 13.03
N THR A 17 0.81 -3.32 12.62
CA THR A 17 -0.56 -3.78 12.49
C THR A 17 -1.28 -2.88 11.48
N ILE A 18 -2.30 -3.45 10.84
CA ILE A 18 -3.11 -2.68 9.91
C ILE A 18 -4.18 -1.97 10.72
N PRO A 19 -4.26 -0.63 10.65
CA PRO A 19 -5.24 0.09 11.44
C PRO A 19 -6.67 -0.31 11.08
N VAL A 20 -7.54 -0.27 12.05
CA VAL A 20 -8.94 -0.60 11.83
C VAL A 20 -9.69 0.57 11.19
N LYS A 21 -9.40 1.78 11.63
CA LYS A 21 -10.14 2.94 11.12
C LYS A 21 -9.68 3.26 9.70
N ALA A 22 -10.67 3.56 8.85
CA ALA A 22 -10.39 3.75 7.44
C ALA A 22 -9.40 4.88 7.18
N ALA A 23 -9.54 6.00 7.87
CA ALA A 23 -8.64 7.13 7.62
C ALA A 23 -7.18 6.76 7.89
N LYS A 24 -6.93 6.06 8.99
CA LYS A 24 -5.58 5.67 9.32
C LYS A 24 -5.10 4.53 8.43
N LYS A 25 -6.00 3.62 8.08
CA LYS A 25 -5.66 2.53 7.17
C LYS A 25 -5.22 3.09 5.83
N ILE A 26 -5.97 4.03 5.29
CA ILE A 26 -5.63 4.65 4.00
C ILE A 26 -4.29 5.36 4.09
N ALA A 27 -4.04 6.07 5.18
CA ALA A 27 -2.78 6.80 5.34
C ALA A 27 -1.59 5.84 5.38
N VAL A 28 -1.74 4.72 6.08
CA VAL A 28 -0.69 3.71 6.16
C VAL A 28 -0.45 3.10 4.78
N LEU A 29 -1.52 2.76 4.07
CA LEU A 29 -1.38 2.16 2.74
C LEU A 29 -0.73 3.11 1.75
N LYS A 30 -1.05 4.39 1.85
CA LYS A 30 -0.41 5.37 0.98
C LYS A 30 1.07 5.52 1.30
N GLU A 31 1.42 5.39 2.56
CA GLU A 31 2.82 5.45 2.94
C GLU A 31 3.60 4.28 2.33
N ILE A 32 3.02 3.08 2.36
CA ILE A 32 3.65 1.93 1.73
C ILE A 32 3.73 2.13 0.22
N ALA A 33 2.69 2.68 -0.38
CA ALA A 33 2.66 2.87 -1.82
C ALA A 33 3.71 3.85 -2.31
N LYS A 34 4.25 4.68 -1.43
CA LYS A 34 5.33 5.58 -1.84
C LYS A 34 6.56 4.85 -2.33
N LYS A 35 6.71 3.57 -1.95
CA LYS A 35 7.83 2.78 -2.44
C LYS A 35 7.65 2.30 -3.86
N LEU A 36 6.45 2.45 -4.40
CA LEU A 36 6.17 2.01 -5.75
C LEU A 36 6.23 3.20 -6.70
N SER A 37 6.80 2.97 -7.87
CA SER A 37 6.87 4.03 -8.88
C SER A 37 5.52 4.20 -9.55
N PRO A 38 5.03 5.43 -9.69
CA PRO A 38 3.67 5.64 -10.18
C PRO A 38 3.47 5.27 -11.64
N ASN A 39 4.52 5.25 -12.44
CA ASN A 39 4.36 4.94 -13.86
C ASN A 39 4.84 3.56 -14.23
N THR A 40 4.94 2.67 -13.25
CA THR A 40 5.49 1.35 -13.45
C THR A 40 4.43 0.31 -13.23
N LYS A 41 4.41 -0.71 -14.06
CA LYS A 41 3.53 -1.85 -13.86
C LYS A 41 4.28 -2.95 -13.14
N TYR A 42 3.65 -3.49 -12.11
CA TYR A 42 4.29 -4.49 -11.28
C TYR A 42 3.57 -5.82 -11.42
N PRO A 43 4.26 -6.86 -11.88
CA PRO A 43 3.70 -8.21 -11.76
C PRO A 43 3.46 -8.50 -10.28
N GLU A 44 2.46 -9.32 -10.01
CA GLU A 44 2.06 -9.58 -8.62
C GLU A 44 3.24 -10.05 -7.78
N LYS A 45 4.09 -10.87 -8.34
CA LYS A 45 5.23 -11.38 -7.62
C LYS A 45 6.16 -10.26 -7.16
N GLU A 46 6.40 -9.28 -8.03
CA GLU A 46 7.26 -8.17 -7.68
C GLU A 46 6.59 -7.24 -6.69
N LEU A 47 5.30 -7.02 -6.88
CA LEU A 47 4.54 -6.21 -5.93
C LEU A 47 4.57 -6.83 -4.55
N ASN A 48 4.36 -8.14 -4.48
CA ASN A 48 4.40 -8.84 -3.21
C ASN A 48 5.76 -8.71 -2.53
N ALA A 49 6.84 -8.72 -3.31
CA ALA A 49 8.17 -8.58 -2.73
C ALA A 49 8.34 -7.23 -2.04
N VAL A 50 7.79 -6.17 -2.64
CA VAL A 50 7.86 -4.85 -2.03
C VAL A 50 7.00 -4.80 -0.77
N ILE A 51 5.76 -5.29 -0.86
CA ILE A 51 4.86 -5.25 0.28
C ILE A 51 5.40 -6.08 1.44
N ALA A 52 6.02 -7.21 1.13
CA ALA A 52 6.54 -8.11 2.16
C ALA A 52 7.61 -7.44 3.03
N THR A 53 8.27 -6.41 2.53
CA THR A 53 9.23 -5.68 3.35
C THR A 53 8.54 -4.89 4.47
N TYR A 54 7.22 -4.73 4.37
CA TYR A 54 6.45 -4.03 5.39
C TYR A 54 5.60 -4.96 6.21
N HIS A 55 5.01 -5.98 5.59
CA HIS A 55 4.04 -6.81 6.28
C HIS A 55 3.95 -8.17 5.58
N PRO A 56 3.88 -9.26 6.36
CA PRO A 56 3.86 -10.59 5.73
C PRO A 56 2.56 -10.93 5.01
N ASP A 57 1.45 -10.28 5.38
CA ASP A 57 0.19 -10.58 4.72
C ASP A 57 0.03 -9.68 3.50
N THR A 58 0.77 -10.01 2.46
CA THR A 58 0.78 -9.21 1.25
C THR A 58 -0.58 -9.19 0.57
N ALA A 59 -1.31 -10.29 0.65
CA ALA A 59 -2.63 -10.36 0.03
C ALA A 59 -3.60 -9.37 0.66
N ALA A 60 -3.57 -9.26 1.98
CA ALA A 60 -4.46 -8.32 2.65
C ALA A 60 -4.12 -6.88 2.28
N ILE A 61 -2.82 -6.55 2.28
CA ILE A 61 -2.39 -5.20 1.93
C ILE A 61 -2.80 -4.87 0.50
N ARG A 62 -2.56 -5.79 -0.44
CA ARG A 62 -2.91 -5.58 -1.83
C ARG A 62 -4.41 -5.35 -1.99
N ARG A 63 -5.21 -6.19 -1.33
CA ARG A 63 -6.65 -6.07 -1.41
C ARG A 63 -7.13 -4.73 -0.90
N HIS A 64 -6.59 -4.29 0.23
CA HIS A 64 -6.96 -2.98 0.77
C HIS A 64 -6.56 -1.85 -0.17
N MET A 65 -5.40 -1.96 -0.79
CA MET A 65 -4.97 -0.92 -1.72
C MET A 65 -5.89 -0.83 -2.94
N ILE A 66 -6.35 -1.97 -3.43
CA ILE A 66 -7.32 -1.98 -4.53
C ILE A 66 -8.64 -1.38 -4.06
N GLU A 67 -9.07 -1.79 -2.87
CA GLU A 67 -10.32 -1.36 -2.31
C GLU A 67 -10.41 0.15 -2.16
N TYR A 68 -9.32 0.76 -1.76
CA TYR A 68 -9.30 2.21 -1.54
C TYR A 68 -8.78 2.98 -2.74
N GLY A 69 -8.59 2.32 -3.87
CA GLY A 69 -8.20 3.01 -5.09
C GLY A 69 -6.76 3.47 -5.14
N ILE A 70 -5.90 2.90 -4.32
CA ILE A 70 -4.48 3.22 -4.33
C ILE A 70 -3.77 2.47 -5.42
N LEU A 71 -4.20 1.24 -5.68
CA LEU A 71 -3.69 0.41 -6.76
C LEU A 71 -4.82 0.05 -7.70
N GLU A 72 -4.46 -0.22 -8.95
CA GLU A 72 -5.37 -0.84 -9.90
C GLU A 72 -4.68 -2.04 -10.50
N ARG A 73 -5.47 -2.94 -11.07
CA ARG A 73 -4.94 -4.12 -11.74
C ARG A 73 -5.69 -4.29 -13.06
N ASP A 74 -5.06 -5.03 -13.96
CA ASP A 74 -5.60 -5.20 -15.30
C ASP A 74 -6.55 -6.41 -15.42
N GLY A 75 -6.99 -6.93 -14.31
CA GLY A 75 -7.82 -8.12 -14.30
C GLY A 75 -7.01 -9.38 -14.17
N GLY A 76 -5.70 -9.28 -14.23
CA GLY A 76 -4.80 -10.41 -14.08
C GLY A 76 -3.87 -10.15 -12.93
N SER A 77 -2.59 -10.32 -13.17
CA SER A 77 -1.62 -10.22 -12.11
C SER A 77 -0.64 -9.05 -12.27
N VAL A 78 -1.05 -8.02 -12.98
CA VAL A 78 -0.22 -6.82 -13.13
C VAL A 78 -0.92 -5.66 -12.46
N TYR A 79 -0.19 -4.91 -11.65
CA TYR A 79 -0.72 -3.84 -10.83
C TYR A 79 0.05 -2.55 -11.06
N TRP A 80 -0.60 -1.43 -10.79
CA TRP A 80 0.08 -0.13 -10.84
C TRP A 80 -0.56 0.82 -9.84
N VAL A 81 0.21 1.84 -9.46
CA VAL A 81 -0.26 2.84 -8.51
C VAL A 81 -1.16 3.84 -9.24
N VAL A 82 -2.32 4.07 -8.68
CA VAL A 82 -3.22 5.06 -9.25
C VAL A 82 -2.70 6.42 -8.85
N LYS A 83 -2.40 7.28 -9.84
CA LYS A 83 -1.92 8.55 -9.52
C LYS A 83 -3.06 9.37 -9.02
N SER A 84 -3.00 9.65 -7.76
CA SER A 84 -4.04 10.35 -7.13
C SER A 84 -3.95 11.79 -7.51
N GLU A 85 -4.84 12.29 -8.23
CA GLU A 85 -4.79 13.61 -8.57
C GLU A 85 -5.37 14.43 -7.59
N THR A 86 -4.63 15.15 -6.93
CA THR A 86 -5.15 15.95 -5.96
C THR A 86 -5.28 17.26 -6.49
N ARG A 87 -6.21 17.84 -6.22
CA ARG A 87 -6.37 19.13 -6.74
C ARG A 87 -6.36 20.13 -5.76
#